data_6e9fc005ece4d46aaaeee1fd2eb31d90
#
_entry.id   6e9fc005ece4d46aaaeee1fd2eb31d90
#
_cell.length_a   1.000
_cell.length_b   1.000
_cell.length_c   1.000
_cell.angle_alpha   90.00
_cell.angle_beta   90.00
_cell.angle_gamma   90.00
#
_symmetry.space_group_name_H-M   'P 1'
#
loop_
_entity.id
_entity.type
_entity.pdbx_description
1 polymer ?
#
loop_
_entity_poly.entity_id
_entity_poly.type
_entity_poly.pdbx_seq_one_letter_code
_entity_poly.pdbx_strand_id
1 'polypeptide(L)'
;LNIHLTGLQDEEFHSRPAMKGLHVYHESGVWRTDWPETEEYEIGPPSISWLTWHITYWWSMVLDHSFGSGTLTREEVLSMGNIQETRDRINRLKDEWEREVAGLPGEALLSMERTRWPFEDRPFHELLAWLNIELMKNAAEIGYYRFLYAVSKK
;
A
#
# COMPACT_ATOMS: atom_id res chain seq x y z
N LEU A 1 -3.98 0.31 -10.89
CA LEU A 1 -3.98 -0.78 -9.92
C LEU A 1 -5.03 -1.84 -10.24
N ASN A 2 -6.31 -1.49 -10.38
CA ASN A 2 -7.41 -2.45 -10.54
C ASN A 2 -7.21 -3.46 -11.68
N ILE A 3 -6.63 -3.05 -12.80
CA ILE A 3 -6.31 -3.96 -13.92
C ILE A 3 -5.37 -5.10 -13.48
N HIS A 4 -4.42 -4.81 -12.59
CA HIS A 4 -3.46 -5.79 -12.09
C HIS A 4 -4.04 -6.70 -11.01
N LEU A 5 -5.13 -6.30 -10.35
CA LEU A 5 -5.83 -7.11 -9.36
C LEU A 5 -6.97 -7.96 -9.96
N THR A 6 -7.36 -7.68 -11.21
CA THR A 6 -8.39 -8.45 -11.90
C THR A 6 -7.92 -9.86 -12.20
N GLY A 7 -8.72 -10.87 -11.80
CA GLY A 7 -8.41 -12.29 -12.01
C GLY A 7 -7.26 -12.85 -11.17
N LEU A 8 -6.68 -12.05 -10.27
CA LEU A 8 -5.67 -12.52 -9.33
C LEU A 8 -6.28 -13.55 -8.37
N GLN A 9 -5.62 -14.69 -8.21
CA GLN A 9 -6.02 -15.76 -7.29
C GLN A 9 -5.13 -15.75 -6.05
N ASP A 10 -5.60 -16.31 -4.93
CA ASP A 10 -4.86 -16.32 -3.67
C ASP A 10 -3.51 -17.05 -3.76
N GLU A 11 -3.39 -18.07 -4.62
CA GLU A 11 -2.11 -18.75 -4.87
C GLU A 11 -1.07 -17.81 -5.48
N GLU A 12 -1.46 -17.01 -6.51
CA GLU A 12 -0.59 -16.01 -7.12
C GLU A 12 -0.31 -14.86 -6.13
N PHE A 13 -1.33 -14.44 -5.40
CA PHE A 13 -1.28 -13.35 -4.42
C PHE A 13 -0.24 -13.60 -3.33
N HIS A 14 -0.17 -14.82 -2.80
CA HIS A 14 0.78 -15.21 -1.75
C HIS A 14 2.08 -15.85 -2.27
N SER A 15 2.21 -16.03 -3.58
CA SER A 15 3.41 -16.64 -4.12
C SER A 15 4.65 -15.78 -3.85
N ARG A 16 5.77 -16.46 -3.61
CA ARG A 16 7.05 -15.80 -3.32
C ARG A 16 7.89 -15.77 -4.59
N PRO A 17 8.32 -14.57 -5.05
CA PRO A 17 9.15 -14.46 -6.24
C PRO A 17 10.56 -15.03 -6.03
N ALA A 18 11.03 -15.05 -4.79
CA ALA A 18 12.33 -15.62 -4.40
C ALA A 18 12.26 -16.20 -2.99
N MET A 19 13.29 -16.96 -2.60
CA MET A 19 13.41 -17.49 -1.24
C MET A 19 13.54 -16.38 -0.19
N LYS A 20 14.32 -15.33 -0.50
CA LYS A 20 14.46 -14.12 0.27
C LYS A 20 13.59 -13.03 -0.35
N GLY A 21 12.87 -12.29 0.47
CA GLY A 21 11.99 -11.22 0.01
C GLY A 21 11.05 -10.75 1.10
N LEU A 22 10.18 -9.79 0.75
CA LEU A 22 9.19 -9.23 1.64
C LEU A 22 7.85 -9.96 1.43
N HIS A 23 7.31 -10.53 2.49
CA HIS A 23 6.14 -11.38 2.42
C HIS A 23 5.10 -11.02 3.49
N VAL A 24 3.90 -11.52 3.28
CA VAL A 24 2.85 -11.61 4.29
C VAL A 24 2.82 -13.04 4.82
N TYR A 25 2.70 -13.18 6.13
CA TYR A 25 2.66 -14.48 6.80
C TYR A 25 1.59 -14.48 7.90
N HIS A 26 1.09 -15.67 8.21
CA HIS A 26 0.08 -15.86 9.25
C HIS A 26 0.75 -16.32 10.54
N GLU A 27 0.57 -15.56 11.63
CA GLU A 27 1.12 -15.86 12.93
C GLU A 27 0.09 -15.59 14.04
N SER A 28 -0.15 -16.58 14.89
CA SER A 28 -1.05 -16.46 16.05
C SER A 28 -2.45 -15.92 15.72
N GLY A 29 -3.01 -16.32 14.57
CA GLY A 29 -4.35 -15.92 14.12
C GLY A 29 -4.41 -14.57 13.40
N VAL A 30 -3.27 -13.93 13.17
CA VAL A 30 -3.17 -12.60 12.54
C VAL A 30 -2.25 -12.65 11.33
N TRP A 31 -2.60 -11.93 10.27
CA TRP A 31 -1.76 -11.72 9.10
C TRP A 31 -0.78 -10.57 9.34
N ARG A 32 0.51 -10.89 9.36
CA ARG A 32 1.62 -9.96 9.56
C ARG A 32 2.42 -9.79 8.28
N THR A 33 3.27 -8.77 8.28
CA THR A 33 4.12 -8.42 7.13
C THR A 33 5.55 -8.26 7.57
N ASP A 34 6.47 -8.65 6.68
CA ASP A 34 7.86 -8.27 6.84
C ASP A 34 7.99 -6.75 6.73
N TRP A 35 8.90 -6.19 7.52
CA TRP A 35 9.30 -4.80 7.39
C TRP A 35 10.82 -4.72 7.31
N PRO A 36 11.39 -4.20 6.22
CA PRO A 36 12.83 -4.05 6.11
C PRO A 36 13.31 -2.87 6.94
N GLU A 37 14.45 -3.03 7.61
CA GLU A 37 15.11 -1.93 8.29
C GLU A 37 15.87 -0.99 7.33
N THR A 38 16.21 -1.49 6.15
CA THR A 38 16.90 -0.76 5.08
C THR A 38 16.23 -1.04 3.74
N GLU A 39 16.46 -0.17 2.75
CA GLU A 39 15.96 -0.33 1.38
C GLU A 39 17.05 -0.91 0.43
N GLU A 40 17.95 -1.73 0.94
CA GLU A 40 18.98 -2.35 0.13
C GLU A 40 18.42 -3.46 -0.76
N TYR A 41 18.97 -3.61 -1.98
CA TYR A 41 18.49 -4.62 -2.94
C TYR A 41 18.57 -6.06 -2.42
N GLU A 42 19.42 -6.32 -1.43
CA GLU A 42 19.56 -7.63 -0.80
C GLU A 42 18.36 -8.09 0.02
N ILE A 43 17.39 -7.21 0.31
CA ILE A 43 16.13 -7.61 0.95
C ILE A 43 15.33 -8.58 0.07
N GLY A 44 15.53 -8.52 -1.25
CA GLY A 44 14.85 -9.33 -2.23
C GLY A 44 13.48 -8.79 -2.64
N PRO A 45 12.85 -9.38 -3.67
CA PRO A 45 11.61 -8.88 -4.23
C PRO A 45 10.41 -9.14 -3.31
N PRO A 46 9.45 -8.18 -3.23
CA PRO A 46 8.22 -8.37 -2.47
C PRO A 46 7.22 -9.29 -3.18
N SER A 47 6.37 -9.97 -2.41
CA SER A 47 5.18 -10.67 -2.93
C SER A 47 4.06 -9.68 -3.28
N ILE A 48 3.06 -10.11 -4.07
CA ILE A 48 1.88 -9.27 -4.38
C ILE A 48 1.10 -8.96 -3.09
N SER A 49 0.99 -9.92 -2.18
CA SER A 49 0.34 -9.69 -0.88
C SER A 49 1.03 -8.61 -0.06
N TRP A 50 2.36 -8.56 -0.07
CA TRP A 50 3.11 -7.49 0.59
C TRP A 50 2.93 -6.14 -0.12
N LEU A 51 3.02 -6.10 -1.45
CA LEU A 51 2.83 -4.86 -2.23
C LEU A 51 1.44 -4.24 -2.02
N THR A 52 0.41 -5.07 -1.97
CA THR A 52 -0.96 -4.59 -1.72
C THR A 52 -1.16 -4.14 -0.28
N TRP A 53 -0.53 -4.83 0.70
CA TRP A 53 -0.49 -4.34 2.07
C TRP A 53 0.24 -2.99 2.15
N HIS A 54 1.36 -2.83 1.49
CA HIS A 54 2.14 -1.59 1.45
C HIS A 54 1.33 -0.41 0.89
N ILE A 55 0.49 -0.65 -0.14
CA ILE A 55 -0.48 0.33 -0.61
C ILE A 55 -1.48 0.69 0.49
N THR A 56 -2.08 -0.31 1.16
CA THR A 56 -3.07 -0.04 2.22
C THR A 56 -2.43 0.63 3.43
N TYR A 57 -1.17 0.32 3.73
CA TYR A 57 -0.38 0.96 4.78
C TYR A 57 -0.22 2.46 4.51
N TRP A 58 0.36 2.86 3.39
CA TRP A 58 0.57 4.27 3.05
C TRP A 58 -0.74 5.05 3.05
N TRP A 59 -1.79 4.51 2.44
CA TRP A 59 -3.07 5.18 2.35
C TRP A 59 -3.78 5.29 3.71
N SER A 60 -3.71 4.27 4.56
CA SER A 60 -4.28 4.33 5.91
C SER A 60 -3.54 5.33 6.78
N MET A 61 -2.21 5.32 6.75
CA MET A 61 -1.38 6.25 7.51
C MET A 61 -1.63 7.72 7.09
N VAL A 62 -1.61 8.00 5.79
CA VAL A 62 -1.85 9.36 5.29
C VAL A 62 -3.27 9.82 5.62
N LEU A 63 -4.29 8.97 5.47
CA LEU A 63 -5.66 9.30 5.85
C LEU A 63 -5.77 9.66 7.34
N ASP A 64 -5.23 8.84 8.23
CA ASP A 64 -5.30 9.11 9.66
C ASP A 64 -4.53 10.39 10.04
N HIS A 65 -3.30 10.54 9.55
CA HIS A 65 -2.46 11.68 9.90
C HIS A 65 -2.91 13.00 9.27
N SER A 66 -3.62 12.97 8.13
CA SER A 66 -4.11 14.18 7.46
C SER A 66 -5.54 14.56 7.85
N PHE A 67 -6.40 13.58 8.13
CA PHE A 67 -7.84 13.79 8.35
C PHE A 67 -8.37 13.18 9.63
N GLY A 68 -7.63 12.25 10.24
CA GLY A 68 -8.01 11.54 11.47
C GLY A 68 -7.29 12.03 12.71
N SER A 69 -7.06 11.10 13.65
CA SER A 69 -6.42 11.39 14.94
C SER A 69 -4.92 11.64 14.84
N GLY A 70 -4.25 11.15 13.81
CA GLY A 70 -2.81 11.18 13.66
C GLY A 70 -2.06 10.23 14.61
N THR A 71 -2.72 9.18 15.07
CA THR A 71 -2.16 8.24 16.06
C THR A 71 -1.95 6.84 15.52
N LEU A 72 -2.44 6.54 14.31
CA LEU A 72 -2.30 5.23 13.69
C LEU A 72 -0.82 4.85 13.55
N THR A 73 -0.48 3.64 13.95
CA THR A 73 0.86 3.08 13.81
C THR A 73 0.92 2.01 12.72
N ARG A 74 2.11 1.73 12.22
CA ARG A 74 2.34 0.68 11.22
C ARG A 74 1.83 -0.68 11.69
N GLU A 75 2.06 -1.00 12.95
CA GLU A 75 1.72 -2.29 13.57
C GLU A 75 0.20 -2.53 13.62
N GLU A 76 -0.58 -1.46 13.60
CA GLU A 76 -2.05 -1.51 13.59
C GLU A 76 -2.62 -1.71 12.18
N VAL A 77 -1.83 -1.47 11.13
CA VAL A 77 -2.25 -1.71 9.75
C VAL A 77 -1.97 -3.16 9.38
N LEU A 78 -2.88 -4.04 9.77
CA LEU A 78 -2.77 -5.47 9.50
C LEU A 78 -2.98 -5.79 8.02
N SER A 79 -2.31 -6.85 7.55
CA SER A 79 -2.54 -7.39 6.22
C SER A 79 -3.87 -8.15 6.15
N MET A 80 -4.46 -8.19 4.97
CA MET A 80 -5.61 -9.05 4.66
C MET A 80 -5.10 -10.42 4.23
N GLY A 81 -5.85 -11.47 4.61
CA GLY A 81 -5.45 -12.86 4.37
C GLY A 81 -5.73 -13.35 2.94
N ASN A 82 -6.46 -12.59 2.13
CA ASN A 82 -6.84 -12.97 0.77
C ASN A 82 -7.03 -11.75 -0.13
N ILE A 83 -7.06 -12.01 -1.43
CA ILE A 83 -7.16 -10.95 -2.43
C ILE A 83 -8.51 -10.21 -2.38
N GLN A 84 -9.61 -10.88 -2.04
CA GLN A 84 -10.92 -10.25 -2.02
C GLN A 84 -11.01 -9.19 -0.91
N GLU A 85 -10.64 -9.53 0.32
CA GLU A 85 -10.60 -8.60 1.45
C GLU A 85 -9.64 -7.44 1.19
N THR A 86 -8.49 -7.72 0.55
CA THR A 86 -7.51 -6.72 0.15
C THR A 86 -8.12 -5.71 -0.84
N ARG A 87 -8.83 -6.18 -1.87
CA ARG A 87 -9.51 -5.30 -2.85
C ARG A 87 -10.57 -4.45 -2.19
N ASP A 88 -11.36 -5.03 -1.30
CA ASP A 88 -12.41 -4.32 -0.57
C ASP A 88 -11.80 -3.24 0.33
N ARG A 89 -10.67 -3.52 0.98
CA ARG A 89 -9.92 -2.54 1.76
C ARG A 89 -9.38 -1.40 0.90
N ILE A 90 -8.74 -1.71 -0.22
CA ILE A 90 -8.22 -0.71 -1.15
C ILE A 90 -9.34 0.18 -1.69
N ASN A 91 -10.49 -0.39 -2.06
CA ASN A 91 -11.62 0.38 -2.55
C ASN A 91 -12.18 1.32 -1.47
N ARG A 92 -12.32 0.86 -0.23
CA ARG A 92 -12.76 1.72 0.88
C ARG A 92 -11.80 2.89 1.12
N LEU A 93 -10.49 2.61 1.15
CA LEU A 93 -9.48 3.66 1.32
C LEU A 93 -9.50 4.69 0.19
N LYS A 94 -9.66 4.21 -1.06
CA LYS A 94 -9.81 5.07 -2.23
C LYS A 94 -11.04 5.99 -2.10
N ASP A 95 -12.21 5.42 -1.79
CA ASP A 95 -13.46 6.18 -1.70
C ASP A 95 -13.41 7.20 -0.54
N GLU A 96 -12.79 6.82 0.57
CA GLU A 96 -12.56 7.72 1.71
C GLU A 96 -11.61 8.87 1.32
N TRP A 97 -10.49 8.55 0.70
CA TRP A 97 -9.52 9.52 0.22
C TRP A 97 -10.13 10.52 -0.77
N GLU A 98 -10.85 10.03 -1.79
CA GLU A 98 -11.51 10.88 -2.78
C GLU A 98 -12.53 11.82 -2.12
N ARG A 99 -13.29 11.33 -1.15
CA ARG A 99 -14.26 12.14 -0.40
C ARG A 99 -13.57 13.25 0.40
N GLU A 100 -12.52 12.92 1.16
CA GLU A 100 -11.80 13.88 2.01
C GLU A 100 -11.10 14.95 1.16
N VAL A 101 -10.43 14.57 0.08
CA VAL A 101 -9.73 15.51 -0.80
C VAL A 101 -10.70 16.40 -1.59
N ALA A 102 -11.80 15.85 -2.10
CA ALA A 102 -12.81 16.62 -2.84
C ALA A 102 -13.51 17.67 -1.96
N GLY A 103 -13.56 17.46 -0.64
CA GLY A 103 -14.13 18.41 0.32
C GLY A 103 -13.22 19.59 0.67
N LEU A 104 -11.97 19.58 0.22
CA LEU A 104 -11.00 20.62 0.61
C LEU A 104 -11.16 21.91 -0.22
N PRO A 105 -11.07 23.09 0.41
CA PRO A 105 -10.89 24.34 -0.32
C PRO A 105 -9.49 24.36 -0.98
N GLY A 106 -9.37 25.06 -2.13
CA GLY A 106 -8.12 25.10 -2.90
C GLY A 106 -6.90 25.58 -2.10
N GLU A 107 -7.10 26.51 -1.17
CA GLU A 107 -6.06 27.01 -0.28
C GLU A 107 -5.49 25.94 0.68
N ALA A 108 -6.30 24.94 1.07
CA ALA A 108 -5.83 23.85 1.91
C ALA A 108 -4.78 22.97 1.22
N LEU A 109 -4.79 22.92 -0.12
CA LEU A 109 -3.78 22.22 -0.90
C LEU A 109 -2.40 22.87 -0.83
N LEU A 110 -2.36 24.18 -0.59
CA LEU A 110 -1.13 24.95 -0.46
C LEU A 110 -0.63 25.06 0.99
N SER A 111 -1.47 24.66 1.94
CA SER A 111 -1.14 24.67 3.38
C SER A 111 -0.38 23.39 3.76
N MET A 112 0.46 23.52 4.80
CA MET A 112 1.15 22.38 5.44
C MET A 112 0.35 21.75 6.61
N GLU A 113 -0.79 22.33 6.97
CA GLU A 113 -1.56 21.93 8.15
C GLU A 113 -1.92 20.45 8.19
N ARG A 114 -2.19 19.84 7.00
CA ARG A 114 -2.55 18.45 6.83
C ARG A 114 -1.39 17.53 6.48
N THR A 115 -0.19 18.08 6.28
CA THR A 115 1.02 17.32 5.99
C THR A 115 1.74 17.03 7.29
N ARG A 116 1.33 15.95 7.99
CA ARG A 116 1.85 15.60 9.31
C ARG A 116 2.70 14.33 9.29
N TRP A 117 2.64 13.56 8.21
CA TRP A 117 3.35 12.31 8.03
C TRP A 117 3.29 11.89 6.54
N PRO A 118 4.34 11.34 5.92
CA PRO A 118 5.66 10.98 6.48
C PRO A 118 6.65 12.16 6.53
N PHE A 119 6.26 13.32 6.08
CA PHE A 119 7.04 14.58 6.16
C PHE A 119 6.12 15.72 6.59
N GLU A 120 6.69 16.77 7.17
CA GLU A 120 5.93 17.85 7.81
C GLU A 120 6.21 19.24 7.18
N ASP A 121 7.19 19.31 6.28
CA ASP A 121 7.77 20.56 5.75
C ASP A 121 7.31 20.90 4.33
N ARG A 122 6.24 20.30 3.83
CA ARG A 122 5.75 20.44 2.46
C ARG A 122 4.26 20.75 2.40
N PRO A 123 3.81 21.51 1.38
CA PRO A 123 2.38 21.74 1.19
C PRO A 123 1.64 20.44 0.84
N PHE A 124 0.36 20.40 1.18
CA PHE A 124 -0.43 19.18 1.10
C PHE A 124 -0.53 18.58 -0.31
N HIS A 125 -0.52 19.43 -1.35
CA HIS A 125 -0.52 18.92 -2.74
C HIS A 125 0.74 18.09 -3.09
N GLU A 126 1.87 18.33 -2.44
CA GLU A 126 3.07 17.50 -2.62
C GLU A 126 2.90 16.12 -1.97
N LEU A 127 2.25 16.06 -0.81
CA LEU A 127 1.87 14.79 -0.19
C LEU A 127 0.91 13.99 -1.09
N LEU A 128 -0.08 14.65 -1.70
CA LEU A 128 -0.98 14.03 -2.67
C LEU A 128 -0.21 13.44 -3.86
N ALA A 129 0.70 14.21 -4.43
CA ALA A 129 1.52 13.77 -5.55
C ALA A 129 2.40 12.58 -5.17
N TRP A 130 3.08 12.66 -4.03
CA TRP A 130 3.93 11.59 -3.52
C TRP A 130 3.16 10.29 -3.28
N LEU A 131 1.97 10.35 -2.65
CA LEU A 131 1.14 9.17 -2.39
C LEU A 131 0.72 8.47 -3.70
N ASN A 132 0.43 9.24 -4.75
CA ASN A 132 0.13 8.70 -6.07
C ASN A 132 1.35 8.08 -6.76
N ILE A 133 2.55 8.63 -6.55
CA ILE A 133 3.81 8.05 -7.05
C ILE A 133 4.07 6.69 -6.38
N GLU A 134 3.88 6.60 -5.06
CA GLU A 134 3.99 5.33 -4.33
C GLU A 134 2.99 4.29 -4.84
N LEU A 135 1.74 4.70 -5.08
CA LEU A 135 0.74 3.82 -5.69
C LEU A 135 1.15 3.33 -7.08
N MET A 136 1.65 4.22 -7.93
CA MET A 136 2.10 3.87 -9.29
C MET A 136 3.26 2.89 -9.25
N LYS A 137 4.24 3.11 -8.38
CA LYS A 137 5.39 2.21 -8.17
C LYS A 137 4.91 0.80 -7.81
N ASN A 138 4.13 0.68 -6.73
CA ASN A 138 3.62 -0.63 -6.29
C ASN A 138 2.71 -1.30 -7.34
N ALA A 139 1.88 -0.55 -8.05
CA ALA A 139 1.04 -1.09 -9.12
C ALA A 139 1.86 -1.64 -10.29
N ALA A 140 2.95 -0.97 -10.68
CA ALA A 140 3.86 -1.43 -11.71
C ALA A 140 4.60 -2.71 -11.29
N GLU A 141 5.04 -2.79 -10.04
CA GLU A 141 5.68 -3.97 -9.46
C GLU A 141 4.73 -5.18 -9.45
N ILE A 142 3.46 -4.99 -9.05
CA ILE A 142 2.44 -6.04 -9.13
C ILE A 142 2.26 -6.53 -10.57
N GLY A 143 2.14 -5.61 -11.53
CA GLY A 143 2.00 -5.95 -12.94
C GLY A 143 3.18 -6.75 -13.46
N TYR A 144 4.40 -6.33 -13.15
CA TYR A 144 5.62 -7.03 -13.53
C TYR A 144 5.71 -8.42 -12.89
N TYR A 145 5.39 -8.53 -11.60
CA TYR A 145 5.42 -9.82 -10.91
C TYR A 145 4.44 -10.82 -11.52
N ARG A 146 3.24 -10.40 -11.93
CA ARG A 146 2.26 -11.24 -12.60
C ARG A 146 2.78 -11.83 -13.91
N PHE A 147 3.58 -11.09 -14.68
CA PHE A 147 4.26 -11.65 -15.86
C PHE A 147 5.26 -12.75 -15.47
N LEU A 148 6.05 -12.53 -14.43
CA LEU A 148 7.00 -13.55 -13.95
C LEU A 148 6.28 -14.81 -13.46
N TYR A 149 5.22 -14.65 -12.68
CA TYR A 149 4.42 -15.77 -12.18
C TYR A 149 3.79 -16.58 -13.31
N ALA A 150 3.22 -15.93 -14.29
CA ALA A 150 2.57 -16.60 -15.43
C ALA A 150 3.52 -17.47 -16.27
N VAL A 151 4.80 -17.09 -16.37
CA VAL A 151 5.81 -17.88 -17.11
C VAL A 151 6.49 -18.94 -16.24
N SER A 152 6.53 -18.79 -14.92
CA SER A 152 7.13 -19.76 -14.01
C SER A 152 6.27 -21.03 -13.82
N LYS A 153 4.99 -20.99 -14.21
CA LYS A 153 4.06 -22.11 -14.15
C LYS A 153 4.04 -22.97 -15.43
N LYS A 154 4.82 -22.61 -16.44
CA LYS A 154 4.99 -23.37 -17.68
C LYS A 154 6.23 -24.25 -17.63
#